data_5eb9a6f451a9c9f2e0615f1147bcb758
#
_entry.id   5eb9a6f451a9c9f2e0615f1147bcb758
#
_cell.length_a   1.000
_cell.length_b   1.000
_cell.length_c   1.000
_cell.angle_alpha   90.00
_cell.angle_beta   90.00
_cell.angle_gamma   90.00
#
_symmetry.space_group_name_H-M   'P 1'
#
loop_
_entity.id
_entity.type
_entity.pdbx_description
1 polymer ?
#
loop_
_entity_poly.entity_id
_entity_poly.type
_entity_poly.pdbx_seq_one_letter_code
_entity_poly.pdbx_strand_id
1 'polypeptide(L)'
;EIAKRDKLKFIQNGLKDYSAQRNYDFGPKSRENVSNLSKYISHRVINEYDLVREILSQYSLQKVDKFVQEVFWRVYWKGWLEHRPEVWRDFVDSDPTYSEEEYKKAINGETGIECFDDWVKELKTENYLHNHTRMWFASIWIFSLNLPWELGARFFMKYLFDGDAASN
;
A
#
# COMPACT_ATOMS: atom_id res chain seq x y z
N GLU A 1 9.02 -11.15 16.60
CA GLU A 1 8.15 -12.36 16.68
C GLU A 1 6.88 -12.20 15.84
N ILE A 2 6.15 -11.09 15.95
CA ILE A 2 4.90 -10.84 15.20
C ILE A 2 5.15 -10.90 13.69
N ALA A 3 6.15 -10.21 13.17
CA ALA A 3 6.49 -10.21 11.74
C ALA A 3 6.80 -11.62 11.21
N LYS A 4 7.49 -12.45 12.00
CA LYS A 4 7.79 -13.84 11.66
C LYS A 4 6.52 -14.68 11.59
N ARG A 5 5.63 -14.53 12.56
CA ARG A 5 4.33 -15.22 12.61
C ARG A 5 3.47 -14.86 11.40
N ASP A 6 3.33 -13.56 11.11
CA ASP A 6 2.50 -13.06 10.01
C ASP A 6 3.05 -13.53 8.65
N LYS A 7 4.39 -13.51 8.48
CA LYS A 7 5.07 -14.07 7.32
C LYS A 7 4.76 -15.55 7.14
N LEU A 8 4.92 -16.36 8.19
CA LEU A 8 4.66 -17.80 8.12
C LEU A 8 3.20 -18.09 7.83
N LYS A 9 2.27 -17.37 8.46
CA LYS A 9 0.83 -17.51 8.19
C LYS A 9 0.52 -17.28 6.71
N PHE A 10 1.07 -16.24 6.11
CA PHE A 10 0.86 -15.95 4.70
C PHE A 10 1.48 -17.03 3.78
N ILE A 11 2.72 -17.45 4.04
CA ILE A 11 3.38 -18.48 3.22
C ILE A 11 2.59 -19.79 3.25
N GLN A 12 2.05 -20.17 4.39
CA GLN A 12 1.31 -21.44 4.54
C GLN A 12 -0.11 -21.40 3.97
N ASN A 13 -0.81 -20.27 4.11
CA ASN A 13 -2.25 -20.21 3.83
C ASN A 13 -2.61 -19.36 2.61
N GLY A 14 -2.01 -18.17 2.45
CA GLY A 14 -2.42 -17.18 1.43
C GLY A 14 -1.64 -17.25 0.13
N LEU A 15 -0.38 -17.69 0.18
CA LEU A 15 0.54 -17.58 -0.96
C LEU A 15 0.11 -18.41 -2.17
N LYS A 16 -0.42 -19.60 -1.98
CA LYS A 16 -0.83 -20.51 -3.07
C LYS A 16 -1.96 -19.93 -3.93
N ASP A 17 -2.87 -19.18 -3.33
CA ASP A 17 -4.03 -18.58 -3.99
C ASP A 17 -3.83 -17.10 -4.32
N TYR A 18 -2.68 -16.55 -3.97
CA TYR A 18 -2.34 -15.13 -4.14
C TYR A 18 -2.55 -14.64 -5.56
N SER A 19 -2.07 -15.39 -6.56
CA SER A 19 -2.18 -15.00 -7.96
C SER A 19 -3.62 -14.79 -8.41
N ALA A 20 -4.54 -15.62 -7.94
CA ALA A 20 -5.97 -15.55 -8.30
C ALA A 20 -6.74 -14.52 -7.47
N GLN A 21 -6.36 -14.33 -6.21
CA GLN A 21 -7.17 -13.58 -5.27
C GLN A 21 -6.60 -12.19 -4.89
N ARG A 22 -5.36 -11.88 -5.24
CA ARG A 22 -4.66 -10.66 -4.83
C ARG A 22 -5.37 -9.35 -5.21
N ASN A 23 -6.24 -9.38 -6.20
CA ASN A 23 -6.95 -8.21 -6.70
C ASN A 23 -8.29 -7.96 -5.97
N TYR A 24 -8.72 -8.85 -5.11
CA TYR A 24 -9.96 -8.70 -4.36
C TYR A 24 -9.67 -8.12 -2.98
N ASP A 25 -10.41 -7.11 -2.59
CA ASP A 25 -10.42 -6.59 -1.23
C ASP A 25 -11.61 -7.16 -0.48
N PHE A 26 -11.34 -8.10 0.42
CA PHE A 26 -12.36 -8.73 1.29
C PHE A 26 -12.59 -7.96 2.60
N GLY A 27 -12.01 -6.76 2.69
CA GLY A 27 -12.08 -5.92 3.88
C GLY A 27 -11.12 -6.35 5.01
N PRO A 28 -10.97 -5.51 6.04
CA PRO A 28 -9.92 -5.66 7.05
C PRO A 28 -9.99 -6.97 7.85
N LYS A 29 -11.18 -7.55 8.01
CA LYS A 29 -11.36 -8.78 8.78
C LYS A 29 -11.07 -10.08 8.01
N SER A 30 -10.98 -10.01 6.68
CA SER A 30 -10.91 -11.21 5.81
C SER A 30 -9.77 -11.10 4.77
N ARG A 31 -8.69 -10.41 5.10
CA ARG A 31 -7.58 -10.06 4.20
C ARG A 31 -6.46 -11.11 4.22
N GLU A 32 -6.81 -12.40 4.16
CA GLU A 32 -5.83 -13.50 4.13
C GLU A 32 -5.24 -13.76 2.74
N ASN A 33 -5.87 -13.22 1.69
CA ASN A 33 -5.46 -13.32 0.29
C ASN A 33 -4.25 -12.45 -0.08
N VAL A 34 -3.83 -11.54 0.80
CA VAL A 34 -2.64 -10.68 0.64
C VAL A 34 -1.70 -10.80 1.83
N SER A 35 -0.44 -10.48 1.63
CA SER A 35 0.60 -10.75 2.63
C SER A 35 0.52 -9.87 3.88
N ASN A 36 0.03 -8.65 3.76
CA ASN A 36 0.08 -7.61 4.80
C ASN A 36 1.50 -7.36 5.38
N LEU A 37 2.56 -7.69 4.61
CA LEU A 37 3.95 -7.60 5.06
C LEU A 37 4.62 -6.27 4.74
N SER A 38 3.95 -5.38 4.00
CA SER A 38 4.53 -4.10 3.55
C SER A 38 5.12 -3.28 4.70
N LYS A 39 4.43 -3.19 5.83
CA LYS A 39 4.91 -2.50 7.03
C LYS A 39 6.25 -3.05 7.56
N TYR A 40 6.43 -4.36 7.51
CA TYR A 40 7.68 -4.98 7.99
C TYR A 40 8.82 -4.83 6.98
N ILE A 41 8.48 -4.86 5.70
CA ILE A 41 9.45 -4.70 4.61
C ILE A 41 9.92 -3.23 4.54
N SER A 42 9.01 -2.26 4.63
CA SER A 42 9.36 -0.84 4.64
C SER A 42 10.34 -0.47 5.75
N HIS A 43 10.13 -1.04 6.92
CA HIS A 43 10.98 -0.81 8.09
C HIS A 43 12.17 -1.77 8.23
N ARG A 44 12.49 -2.55 7.18
CA ARG A 44 13.63 -3.48 7.14
C ARG A 44 13.60 -4.58 8.21
N VAL A 45 12.42 -4.88 8.77
CA VAL A 45 12.22 -6.01 9.70
C VAL A 45 12.19 -7.35 8.94
N ILE A 46 11.69 -7.32 7.71
CA ILE A 46 11.76 -8.42 6.74
C ILE A 46 12.52 -7.92 5.52
N ASN A 47 13.57 -8.66 5.14
CA ASN A 47 14.32 -8.39 3.92
C ASN A 47 13.65 -9.06 2.72
N GLU A 48 13.54 -8.35 1.60
CA GLU A 48 12.88 -8.82 0.39
C GLU A 48 13.54 -10.08 -0.19
N TYR A 49 14.87 -10.10 -0.25
CA TYR A 49 15.61 -11.25 -0.80
C TYR A 49 15.51 -12.48 0.09
N ASP A 50 15.54 -12.31 1.41
CA ASP A 50 15.38 -13.42 2.35
C ASP A 50 13.96 -13.99 2.29
N LEU A 51 12.95 -13.13 2.15
CA LEU A 51 11.56 -13.54 1.96
C LEU A 51 11.40 -14.38 0.68
N VAL A 52 11.90 -13.88 -0.44
CA VAL A 52 11.82 -14.58 -1.72
C VAL A 52 12.59 -15.90 -1.68
N ARG A 53 13.79 -15.94 -1.11
CA ARG A 53 14.60 -17.15 -0.95
C ARG A 53 13.88 -18.21 -0.10
N GLU A 54 13.26 -17.83 1.01
CA GLU A 54 12.48 -18.74 1.85
C GLU A 54 11.27 -19.30 1.10
N ILE A 55 10.57 -18.49 0.33
CA ILE A 55 9.44 -18.93 -0.49
C ILE A 55 9.89 -19.90 -1.59
N LEU A 56 10.96 -19.59 -2.31
CA LEU A 56 11.48 -20.42 -3.38
C LEU A 56 12.13 -21.74 -2.88
N SER A 57 12.44 -21.85 -1.59
CA SER A 57 12.83 -23.13 -1.01
C SER A 57 11.66 -24.10 -0.83
N GLN A 58 10.42 -23.62 -0.87
CA GLN A 58 9.20 -24.40 -0.62
C GLN A 58 8.30 -24.51 -1.86
N TYR A 59 8.36 -23.54 -2.76
CA TYR A 59 7.50 -23.44 -3.94
C TYR A 59 8.32 -23.22 -5.21
N SER A 60 7.87 -23.79 -6.32
CA SER A 60 8.45 -23.46 -7.64
C SER A 60 8.09 -22.01 -8.01
N LEU A 61 8.99 -21.33 -8.72
CA LEU A 61 8.76 -19.96 -9.19
C LEU A 61 7.44 -19.81 -9.95
N GLN A 62 7.09 -20.77 -10.79
CA GLN A 62 5.84 -20.76 -11.58
C GLN A 62 4.58 -20.63 -10.71
N LYS A 63 4.59 -21.17 -9.48
CA LYS A 63 3.44 -21.09 -8.57
C LYS A 63 3.33 -19.76 -7.83
N VAL A 64 4.44 -19.05 -7.65
CA VAL A 64 4.52 -17.85 -6.82
C VAL A 64 5.03 -16.62 -7.58
N ASP A 65 5.13 -16.72 -8.91
CA ASP A 65 5.72 -15.68 -9.75
C ASP A 65 5.09 -14.30 -9.53
N LYS A 66 3.76 -14.23 -9.39
CA LYS A 66 3.05 -12.96 -9.14
C LYS A 66 3.45 -12.33 -7.81
N PHE A 67 3.61 -13.13 -6.76
CA PHE A 67 4.07 -12.59 -5.49
C PHE A 67 5.52 -12.11 -5.56
N VAL A 68 6.39 -12.90 -6.17
CA VAL A 68 7.79 -12.54 -6.37
C VAL A 68 7.91 -11.26 -7.21
N GLN A 69 7.12 -11.12 -8.28
CA GLN A 69 7.08 -9.90 -9.08
C GLN A 69 6.70 -8.68 -8.24
N GLU A 70 5.64 -8.76 -7.40
CA GLU A 70 5.20 -7.65 -6.55
C GLU A 70 6.27 -7.24 -5.53
N VAL A 71 7.02 -8.22 -4.97
CA VAL A 71 8.15 -7.91 -4.08
C VAL A 71 9.25 -7.15 -4.83
N PHE A 72 9.59 -7.57 -6.06
CA PHE A 72 10.62 -6.92 -6.86
C PHE A 72 10.16 -5.58 -7.45
N TRP A 73 8.88 -5.37 -7.75
CA TRP A 73 8.36 -4.04 -8.11
C TRP A 73 8.65 -3.01 -7.02
N ARG A 74 8.50 -3.40 -5.76
CA ARG A 74 8.86 -2.53 -4.64
C ARG A 74 10.35 -2.17 -4.65
N VAL A 75 11.23 -3.15 -4.84
CA VAL A 75 12.69 -2.91 -4.93
C VAL A 75 13.01 -1.98 -6.10
N TYR A 76 12.38 -2.20 -7.25
CA TYR A 76 12.55 -1.36 -8.43
C TYR A 76 12.17 0.10 -8.17
N TRP A 77 10.99 0.36 -7.62
CA TRP A 77 10.53 1.71 -7.37
C TRP A 77 11.36 2.44 -6.31
N LYS A 78 11.82 1.73 -5.29
CA LYS A 78 12.77 2.31 -4.31
C LYS A 78 14.07 2.75 -4.98
N GLY A 79 14.67 1.89 -5.78
CA GLY A 79 15.87 2.23 -6.54
C GLY A 79 15.62 3.37 -7.54
N TRP A 80 14.45 3.39 -8.18
CA TRP A 80 14.07 4.47 -9.09
C TRP A 80 14.03 5.83 -8.38
N LEU A 81 13.43 5.91 -7.21
CA LEU A 81 13.36 7.13 -6.39
C LEU A 81 14.73 7.52 -5.81
N GLU A 82 15.56 6.56 -5.39
CA GLU A 82 16.91 6.81 -4.90
C GLU A 82 17.78 7.50 -5.95
N HIS A 83 17.56 7.20 -7.23
CA HIS A 83 18.26 7.85 -8.36
C HIS A 83 17.62 9.16 -8.82
N ARG A 84 16.50 9.58 -8.21
CA ARG A 84 15.75 10.81 -8.56
C ARG A 84 15.35 11.58 -7.32
N PRO A 85 16.33 12.10 -6.55
CA PRO A 85 16.05 12.80 -5.29
C PRO A 85 15.25 14.09 -5.49
N GLU A 86 15.27 14.66 -6.70
CA GLU A 86 14.44 15.79 -7.09
C GLU A 86 12.95 15.50 -6.96
N VAL A 87 12.48 14.30 -7.31
CA VAL A 87 11.06 13.91 -7.18
C VAL A 87 10.59 14.03 -5.73
N TRP A 88 11.43 13.61 -4.79
CA TRP A 88 11.11 13.73 -3.37
C TRP A 88 11.12 15.18 -2.90
N ARG A 89 12.11 15.98 -3.35
CA ARG A 89 12.18 17.41 -3.02
C ARG A 89 10.98 18.17 -3.55
N ASP A 90 10.63 17.97 -4.81
CA ASP A 90 9.47 18.60 -5.44
C ASP A 90 8.18 18.27 -4.68
N PHE A 91 8.01 17.03 -4.22
CA PHE A 91 6.87 16.65 -3.39
C PHE A 91 6.87 17.34 -2.02
N VAL A 92 8.00 17.36 -1.32
CA VAL A 92 8.11 17.97 0.02
C VAL A 92 7.89 19.48 -0.04
N ASP A 93 8.48 20.14 -1.05
CA ASP A 93 8.45 21.59 -1.23
C ASP A 93 7.15 22.07 -1.91
N SER A 94 6.29 21.15 -2.35
CA SER A 94 5.02 21.50 -3.01
C SER A 94 4.09 22.27 -2.07
N ASP A 95 3.49 23.34 -2.59
CA ASP A 95 2.46 24.15 -1.92
C ASP A 95 1.25 24.31 -2.85
N PRO A 96 0.45 23.26 -3.05
CA PRO A 96 -0.66 23.29 -3.97
C PRO A 96 -1.82 24.14 -3.44
N THR A 97 -2.46 24.89 -4.35
CA THR A 97 -3.69 25.60 -4.06
C THR A 97 -4.87 24.61 -4.06
N TYR A 98 -5.73 24.69 -3.04
CA TYR A 98 -6.89 23.81 -2.90
C TYR A 98 -8.01 24.43 -2.05
N SER A 99 -9.20 23.84 -2.08
CA SER A 99 -10.30 24.20 -1.19
C SER A 99 -10.13 23.53 0.18
N GLU A 100 -9.93 24.34 1.20
CA GLU A 100 -9.85 23.87 2.59
C GLU A 100 -11.11 23.10 3.03
N GLU A 101 -12.28 23.49 2.57
CA GLU A 101 -13.54 22.83 2.90
C GLU A 101 -13.59 21.43 2.28
N GLU A 102 -13.28 21.28 0.98
CA GLU A 102 -13.29 20.00 0.29
C GLU A 102 -12.19 19.08 0.83
N TYR A 103 -11.02 19.60 1.14
CA TYR A 103 -9.96 18.85 1.79
C TYR A 103 -10.40 18.29 3.14
N LYS A 104 -11.04 19.12 3.99
CA LYS A 104 -11.55 18.67 5.29
C LYS A 104 -12.61 17.59 5.17
N LYS A 105 -13.54 17.71 4.22
CA LYS A 105 -14.51 16.65 3.93
C LYS A 105 -13.80 15.35 3.52
N ALA A 106 -12.82 15.45 2.62
CA ALA A 106 -12.08 14.28 2.14
C ALA A 106 -11.35 13.55 3.26
N ILE A 107 -10.56 14.27 4.05
CA ILE A 107 -9.79 13.63 5.13
C ILE A 107 -10.67 13.13 6.29
N ASN A 108 -11.90 13.60 6.43
CA ASN A 108 -12.84 13.16 7.45
C ASN A 108 -13.72 11.99 6.98
N GLY A 109 -13.75 11.68 5.68
CA GLY A 109 -14.66 10.70 5.12
C GLY A 109 -16.12 11.21 5.14
N GLU A 110 -16.32 12.43 4.69
CA GLU A 110 -17.59 13.18 4.66
C GLU A 110 -17.87 13.70 3.24
N THR A 111 -17.38 13.01 2.22
CA THR A 111 -17.50 13.43 0.83
C THR A 111 -18.84 13.08 0.22
N GLY A 112 -19.59 12.13 0.82
CA GLY A 112 -20.80 11.55 0.26
C GLY A 112 -20.53 10.43 -0.76
N ILE A 113 -19.28 10.08 -1.02
CA ILE A 113 -18.89 8.91 -1.82
C ILE A 113 -18.66 7.77 -0.80
N GLU A 114 -19.67 6.94 -0.60
CA GLU A 114 -19.72 5.94 0.47
C GLU A 114 -18.45 5.08 0.55
N CYS A 115 -18.02 4.51 -0.57
CA CYS A 115 -16.83 3.65 -0.57
C CYS A 115 -15.56 4.42 -0.18
N PHE A 116 -15.41 5.67 -0.62
CA PHE A 116 -14.26 6.51 -0.28
C PHE A 116 -14.28 6.86 1.21
N ASP A 117 -15.42 7.27 1.74
CA ASP A 117 -15.59 7.63 3.14
C ASP A 117 -15.31 6.44 4.07
N ASP A 118 -15.71 5.24 3.67
CA ASP A 118 -15.38 4.00 4.41
C ASP A 118 -13.89 3.67 4.34
N TRP A 119 -13.21 3.86 3.21
CA TRP A 119 -11.77 3.68 3.11
C TRP A 119 -10.99 4.70 3.94
N VAL A 120 -11.47 5.94 4.07
CA VAL A 120 -10.86 6.93 4.99
C VAL A 120 -10.92 6.44 6.43
N LYS A 121 -12.07 5.89 6.86
CA LYS A 121 -12.24 5.31 8.20
C LYS A 121 -11.31 4.10 8.39
N GLU A 122 -11.29 3.19 7.42
CA GLU A 122 -10.42 2.01 7.44
C GLU A 122 -8.94 2.44 7.54
N LEU A 123 -8.49 3.37 6.70
CA LEU A 123 -7.12 3.86 6.74
C LEU A 123 -6.73 4.42 8.12
N LYS A 124 -7.62 5.17 8.75
CA LYS A 124 -7.37 5.77 10.07
C LYS A 124 -7.39 4.76 11.21
N THR A 125 -8.16 3.68 11.09
CA THR A 125 -8.30 2.65 12.14
C THR A 125 -7.30 1.51 12.00
N GLU A 126 -7.10 1.04 10.77
CA GLU A 126 -6.24 -0.13 10.48
C GLU A 126 -4.82 0.25 10.05
N ASN A 127 -4.60 1.53 9.72
CA ASN A 127 -3.35 2.05 9.15
C ASN A 127 -2.86 1.26 7.90
N TYR A 128 -3.82 0.73 7.17
CA TYR A 128 -3.60 -0.06 5.97
C TYR A 128 -4.80 0.08 5.03
N LEU A 129 -4.54 0.03 3.74
CA LEU A 129 -5.52 -0.20 2.69
C LEU A 129 -4.99 -1.26 1.73
N HIS A 130 -5.87 -2.06 1.17
CA HIS A 130 -5.56 -2.98 0.09
C HIS A 130 -4.95 -2.23 -1.11
N ASN A 131 -4.01 -2.85 -1.84
CA ASN A 131 -3.30 -2.18 -2.93
C ASN A 131 -4.24 -1.56 -3.99
N HIS A 132 -5.26 -2.30 -4.43
CA HIS A 132 -6.24 -1.77 -5.39
C HIS A 132 -7.08 -0.64 -4.80
N THR A 133 -7.42 -0.73 -3.53
CA THR A 133 -8.14 0.32 -2.80
C THR A 133 -7.34 1.62 -2.75
N ARG A 134 -6.01 1.54 -2.57
CA ARG A 134 -5.14 2.74 -2.67
C ARG A 134 -5.22 3.39 -4.05
N MET A 135 -5.24 2.60 -5.11
CA MET A 135 -5.35 3.11 -6.49
C MET A 135 -6.71 3.78 -6.73
N TRP A 136 -7.80 3.16 -6.30
CA TRP A 136 -9.15 3.75 -6.41
C TRP A 136 -9.29 4.98 -5.54
N PHE A 137 -8.77 4.96 -4.33
CA PHE A 137 -8.72 6.11 -3.43
C PHE A 137 -8.02 7.30 -4.11
N ALA A 138 -6.82 7.09 -4.66
CA ALA A 138 -6.08 8.12 -5.36
C ALA A 138 -6.84 8.64 -6.59
N SER A 139 -7.51 7.76 -7.33
CA SER A 139 -8.32 8.14 -8.49
C SER A 139 -9.50 9.03 -8.08
N ILE A 140 -10.25 8.68 -7.04
CA ILE A 140 -11.35 9.51 -6.53
C ILE A 140 -10.82 10.83 -5.99
N TRP A 141 -9.74 10.81 -5.21
CA TRP A 141 -9.11 12.01 -4.68
C TRP A 141 -8.77 13.04 -5.76
N ILE A 142 -8.11 12.59 -6.82
CA ILE A 142 -7.61 13.47 -7.88
C ILE A 142 -8.74 13.86 -8.85
N PHE A 143 -9.50 12.89 -9.34
CA PHE A 143 -10.40 13.11 -10.49
C PHE A 143 -11.85 13.40 -10.09
N SER A 144 -12.33 12.92 -8.94
CA SER A 144 -13.70 13.18 -8.50
C SER A 144 -13.77 14.34 -7.51
N LEU A 145 -12.84 14.40 -6.55
CA LEU A 145 -12.80 15.47 -5.57
C LEU A 145 -11.97 16.67 -6.05
N ASN A 146 -11.25 16.55 -7.16
CA ASN A 146 -10.36 17.58 -7.72
C ASN A 146 -9.34 18.11 -6.69
N LEU A 147 -8.85 17.25 -5.83
CA LEU A 147 -7.84 17.61 -4.85
C LEU A 147 -6.43 17.31 -5.39
N PRO A 148 -5.44 18.16 -5.08
CA PRO A 148 -4.05 17.93 -5.43
C PRO A 148 -3.55 16.58 -4.92
N TRP A 149 -2.81 15.85 -5.76
CA TRP A 149 -2.30 14.52 -5.41
C TRP A 149 -1.32 14.58 -4.24
N GLU A 150 -0.59 15.68 -4.08
CA GLU A 150 0.37 15.89 -3.01
C GLU A 150 -0.27 15.81 -1.62
N LEU A 151 -1.49 16.34 -1.50
CA LEU A 151 -2.25 16.26 -0.24
C LEU A 151 -2.68 14.82 0.05
N GLY A 152 -3.09 14.07 -0.96
CA GLY A 152 -3.43 12.64 -0.85
C GLY A 152 -2.21 11.80 -0.46
N ALA A 153 -1.05 12.07 -1.09
CA ALA A 153 0.21 11.42 -0.75
C ALA A 153 0.63 11.72 0.70
N ARG A 154 0.51 12.97 1.15
CA ARG A 154 0.77 13.35 2.57
C ARG A 154 -0.19 12.65 3.52
N PHE A 155 -1.46 12.49 3.13
CA PHE A 155 -2.46 11.76 3.91
C PHE A 155 -2.10 10.28 4.05
N PHE A 156 -1.67 9.62 2.97
CA PHE A 156 -1.17 8.26 3.00
C PHE A 156 0.10 8.11 3.84
N MET A 157 1.08 8.99 3.68
CA MET A 157 2.31 8.98 4.48
C MET A 157 2.03 9.12 5.98
N LYS A 158 0.98 9.86 6.34
CA LYS A 158 0.60 10.07 7.74
C LYS A 158 -0.03 8.83 8.38
N TYR A 159 -0.84 8.09 7.64
CA TYR A 159 -1.68 7.03 8.21
C TYR A 159 -1.22 5.62 7.89
N LEU A 160 -0.59 5.37 6.76
CA LEU A 160 -0.16 4.03 6.40
C LEU A 160 1.05 3.58 7.24
N PHE A 161 0.97 2.41 7.85
CA PHE A 161 2.11 1.81 8.57
C PHE A 161 3.33 1.56 7.67
N ASP A 162 3.12 1.38 6.40
CA ASP A 162 4.19 1.24 5.42
C ASP A 162 4.58 2.56 4.75
N GLY A 163 4.35 3.69 5.39
CA GLY A 163 4.65 5.04 4.89
C GLY A 163 5.97 5.10 4.11
N ASP A 164 5.89 4.77 2.83
CA ASP A 164 7.03 4.54 1.94
C ASP A 164 6.73 5.19 0.59
N ALA A 165 7.51 6.19 0.23
CA ALA A 165 7.35 6.96 -1.01
C ALA A 165 7.29 6.07 -2.28
N ALA A 166 7.87 4.87 -2.23
CA ALA A 166 7.83 3.92 -3.35
C ALA A 166 6.54 3.07 -3.41
N SER A 167 5.68 3.16 -2.41
CA SER A 167 4.46 2.33 -2.27
C SER A 167 3.18 3.14 -2.08
N ASN A 168 3.29 4.46 -2.01
CA ASN A 168 2.19 5.37 -1.70
C ASN A 168 1.98 6.40 -2.79
#